data_938cf4fe4d79a4988485059bacf728e8
#
_entry.id   938cf4fe4d79a4988485059bacf728e8
#
_cell.length_a   1.000
_cell.length_b   1.000
_cell.length_c   1.000
_cell.angle_alpha   90.00
_cell.angle_beta   90.00
_cell.angle_gamma   90.00
#
_symmetry.space_group_name_H-M   'P 1'
#
loop_
_entity.id
_entity.type
_entity.pdbx_description
1 polymer ?
#
loop_
_entity_poly.entity_id
_entity_poly.type
_entity_poly.pdbx_seq_one_letter_code
_entity_poly.pdbx_strand_id
1 'polypeptide(L)'
;MTIDTVHLHIKDYSVTPDTEVIVTPSSYVAGTGEMVSDFPLYRNTEGKEYRGAKARLNVTAPAFQLTIKPFTRVGSVTSNCFLQFSIPKVYSGSENNFYSVGEGGSQAVFKTIEKELWKCGVHTDLNNAEFTRVDTFKNIEPEEEFSSYAPLFGLLKMRRGADTAYPEGFLLKNTQQQFCVYDKIAEMKNKKVDVSHFPAQAMRFEHRLMNKPKVKSILGFTSVHDLFSGGYETVKKQQVNQWKNSLFSHTPEEVIHIGAGQLQAEMQIFKDRYDKKWFEWFLKSYGAYHLAQVAGIEVVKLALQNFEPDRMKVWRAEKTIDMLARELEMFKQVEGRNKTLGTLYMELKEKVCLN
;
A
#
# COMPACT_ATOMS: atom_id res chain seq x y z
N MET A 1 2.62 10.53 9.76
CA MET A 1 1.72 9.49 9.20
C MET A 1 0.28 9.87 9.42
N THR A 2 -0.60 9.56 8.49
CA THR A 2 -2.01 9.99 8.48
C THR A 2 -2.92 8.93 7.88
N ILE A 3 -4.22 9.07 8.10
CA ILE A 3 -5.25 8.23 7.49
C ILE A 3 -5.52 8.73 6.07
N ASP A 4 -5.51 7.81 5.08
CA ASP A 4 -5.89 8.08 3.69
C ASP A 4 -7.37 7.77 3.48
N THR A 5 -7.69 6.50 3.43
CA THR A 5 -9.03 6.02 3.07
C THR A 5 -9.64 5.25 4.23
N VAL A 6 -10.92 5.48 4.47
CA VAL A 6 -11.71 4.75 5.45
C VAL A 6 -12.90 4.08 4.78
N HIS A 7 -13.20 2.85 5.24
CA HIS A 7 -14.46 2.20 4.97
C HIS A 7 -15.19 2.02 6.31
N LEU A 8 -16.39 2.51 6.38
CA LEU A 8 -17.22 2.50 7.57
C LEU A 8 -18.43 1.59 7.38
N HIS A 9 -18.83 0.92 8.44
CA HIS A 9 -20.13 0.30 8.58
C HIS A 9 -20.98 1.19 9.47
N ILE A 10 -22.07 1.71 8.92
CA ILE A 10 -23.04 2.55 9.60
C ILE A 10 -24.18 1.65 10.05
N LYS A 11 -24.39 1.54 11.35
CA LYS A 11 -25.43 0.68 11.93
C LYS A 11 -26.76 1.41 12.05
N ASP A 12 -26.68 2.66 12.49
CA ASP A 12 -27.85 3.48 12.81
C ASP A 12 -27.98 4.57 11.75
N TYR A 13 -28.91 4.39 10.83
CA TYR A 13 -29.23 5.35 9.79
C TYR A 13 -30.71 5.28 9.40
N SER A 14 -31.21 6.37 8.87
CA SER A 14 -32.50 6.44 8.21
C SER A 14 -32.37 7.09 6.83
N VAL A 15 -33.31 6.76 5.94
CA VAL A 15 -33.34 7.30 4.58
C VAL A 15 -34.70 7.96 4.37
N THR A 16 -34.71 9.19 3.84
CA THR A 16 -35.96 9.88 3.53
C THR A 16 -36.65 9.26 2.31
N PRO A 17 -38.00 9.27 2.23
CA PRO A 17 -38.73 8.66 1.14
C PRO A 17 -38.37 9.17 -0.27
N ASP A 18 -37.99 10.45 -0.40
CA ASP A 18 -37.71 11.09 -1.68
C ASP A 18 -36.25 10.96 -2.17
N THR A 19 -35.48 10.12 -1.53
CA THR A 19 -34.06 9.97 -1.87
C THR A 19 -33.90 9.00 -3.04
N GLU A 20 -33.58 9.54 -4.22
CA GLU A 20 -33.13 8.73 -5.36
C GLU A 20 -31.71 8.22 -5.12
N VAL A 21 -31.57 7.05 -4.55
CA VAL A 21 -30.30 6.33 -4.54
C VAL A 21 -30.21 5.61 -5.86
N ILE A 22 -29.25 5.99 -6.72
CA ILE A 22 -29.05 5.36 -8.04
C ILE A 22 -28.74 3.87 -7.80
N VAL A 23 -29.65 3.05 -8.26
CA VAL A 23 -29.58 1.60 -8.15
C VAL A 23 -29.11 1.03 -9.47
N THR A 24 -27.99 0.33 -9.47
CA THR A 24 -27.59 -0.51 -10.61
C THR A 24 -28.57 -1.69 -10.78
N PRO A 25 -28.79 -2.23 -11.97
CA PRO A 25 -30.03 -2.77 -12.58
C PRO A 25 -30.85 -3.80 -11.82
N SER A 26 -30.75 -3.86 -10.53
CA SER A 26 -31.69 -4.50 -9.65
C SER A 26 -32.29 -3.41 -8.76
N SER A 27 -33.33 -2.81 -9.21
CA SER A 27 -33.95 -1.59 -8.74
C SER A 27 -34.49 -1.66 -7.31
N TYR A 28 -34.00 -0.80 -6.44
CA TYR A 28 -34.52 -0.58 -5.11
C TYR A 28 -34.66 0.92 -4.87
N VAL A 29 -35.82 1.38 -4.53
CA VAL A 29 -36.05 2.76 -4.08
C VAL A 29 -35.82 2.81 -2.58
N ALA A 30 -34.71 3.43 -2.18
CA ALA A 30 -34.33 3.52 -0.77
C ALA A 30 -35.12 4.63 -0.08
N GLY A 31 -36.31 4.59 0.14
CA GLY A 31 -37.11 5.61 0.78
C GLY A 31 -38.51 5.17 1.07
N THR A 32 -39.10 4.42 0.17
CA THR A 32 -40.47 3.90 0.36
C THR A 32 -40.50 2.51 1.01
N GLY A 33 -39.35 1.81 1.06
CA GLY A 33 -39.33 0.41 1.49
C GLY A 33 -40.04 -0.53 0.52
N GLU A 34 -40.55 -0.01 -0.61
CA GLU A 34 -41.21 -0.80 -1.62
C GLU A 34 -40.20 -1.59 -2.41
N MET A 35 -40.30 -2.90 -2.30
CA MET A 35 -39.60 -3.83 -3.16
C MET A 35 -40.26 -3.84 -4.54
N VAL A 36 -39.57 -3.37 -5.55
CA VAL A 36 -40.00 -3.62 -6.94
C VAL A 36 -39.93 -5.12 -7.20
N SER A 37 -40.99 -5.70 -7.71
CA SER A 37 -41.24 -7.14 -7.80
C SER A 37 -40.26 -7.97 -8.65
N ASP A 38 -39.33 -7.35 -9.36
CA ASP A 38 -38.45 -8.00 -10.34
C ASP A 38 -37.00 -8.12 -9.90
N PHE A 39 -36.76 -8.59 -8.69
CA PHE A 39 -35.40 -8.92 -8.24
C PHE A 39 -34.92 -10.22 -8.86
N PRO A 40 -33.74 -10.22 -9.50
CA PRO A 40 -33.12 -11.50 -9.84
C PRO A 40 -32.79 -12.26 -8.54
N LEU A 41 -33.28 -13.47 -8.46
CA LEU A 41 -32.87 -14.44 -7.44
C LEU A 41 -31.38 -14.77 -7.65
N TYR A 42 -30.54 -14.40 -6.72
CA TYR A 42 -29.15 -14.88 -6.68
C TYR A 42 -29.12 -16.21 -5.92
N ARG A 43 -28.61 -17.24 -6.57
CA ARG A 43 -28.21 -18.48 -5.90
C ARG A 43 -26.69 -18.47 -5.74
N ASN A 44 -26.22 -18.68 -4.49
CA ASN A 44 -24.80 -18.94 -4.31
C ASN A 44 -24.45 -20.38 -4.73
N THR A 45 -23.15 -20.71 -4.72
CA THR A 45 -22.64 -22.06 -5.03
C THR A 45 -23.19 -23.16 -4.11
N GLU A 46 -23.83 -22.80 -2.98
CA GLU A 46 -24.47 -23.69 -2.01
C GLU A 46 -26.01 -23.79 -2.21
N GLY A 47 -26.56 -23.18 -3.26
CA GLY A 47 -27.98 -23.21 -3.57
C GLY A 47 -28.88 -22.33 -2.71
N LYS A 48 -28.34 -21.48 -1.84
CA LYS A 48 -29.09 -20.49 -1.05
C LYS A 48 -29.55 -19.33 -1.92
N GLU A 49 -30.83 -19.04 -1.86
CA GLU A 49 -31.46 -17.92 -2.57
C GLU A 49 -31.30 -16.62 -1.74
N TYR A 50 -30.77 -15.60 -2.38
CA TYR A 50 -30.66 -14.25 -1.81
C TYR A 50 -31.54 -13.30 -2.63
N ARG A 51 -32.49 -12.66 -1.96
CA ARG A 51 -33.21 -11.51 -2.51
C ARG A 51 -32.58 -10.24 -1.91
N GLY A 52 -32.06 -9.36 -2.74
CA GLY A 52 -31.54 -8.12 -2.23
C GLY A 52 -31.01 -7.22 -3.33
N ALA A 53 -31.42 -5.98 -3.27
CA ALA A 53 -30.89 -4.93 -4.10
C ALA A 53 -29.69 -4.27 -3.42
N LYS A 54 -28.67 -3.94 -4.21
CA LYS A 54 -27.53 -3.13 -3.76
C LYS A 54 -27.75 -1.69 -4.20
N ALA A 55 -28.09 -0.83 -3.25
CA ALA A 55 -28.19 0.59 -3.51
C ALA A 55 -26.80 1.26 -3.39
N ARG A 56 -26.47 2.14 -4.31
CA ARG A 56 -25.23 2.91 -4.31
C ARG A 56 -25.52 4.40 -4.50
N LEU A 57 -24.87 5.20 -3.71
CA LEU A 57 -24.78 6.63 -3.87
C LEU A 57 -23.32 6.99 -4.10
N ASN A 58 -22.99 7.55 -5.26
CA ASN A 58 -21.68 8.07 -5.56
C ASN A 58 -21.77 9.59 -5.64
N VAL A 59 -21.07 10.27 -4.76
CA VAL A 59 -20.94 11.72 -4.78
C VAL A 59 -19.53 12.06 -5.25
N THR A 60 -19.43 13.00 -6.18
CA THR A 60 -18.14 13.37 -6.79
C THR A 60 -17.47 14.55 -6.09
N ALA A 61 -18.26 15.41 -5.44
CA ALA A 61 -17.76 16.58 -4.72
C ALA A 61 -18.63 16.86 -3.48
N PRO A 62 -18.18 16.50 -2.26
CA PRO A 62 -16.95 15.76 -1.92
C PRO A 62 -17.04 14.29 -2.33
N ALA A 63 -15.91 13.70 -2.76
CA ALA A 63 -15.89 12.35 -3.29
C ALA A 63 -16.10 11.28 -2.20
N PHE A 64 -17.26 10.64 -2.19
CA PHE A 64 -17.54 9.49 -1.33
C PHE A 64 -18.45 8.47 -2.02
N GLN A 65 -18.42 7.25 -1.56
CA GLN A 65 -19.30 6.17 -2.00
C GLN A 65 -20.06 5.59 -0.82
N LEU A 66 -21.40 5.62 -0.90
CA LEU A 66 -22.29 4.92 0.01
C LEU A 66 -22.84 3.67 -0.68
N THR A 67 -22.94 2.59 0.05
CA THR A 67 -23.54 1.34 -0.43
C THR A 67 -24.47 0.80 0.66
N ILE A 68 -25.74 0.66 0.36
CA ILE A 68 -26.71 0.00 1.22
C ILE A 68 -26.97 -1.41 0.66
N LYS A 69 -26.75 -2.42 1.48
CA LYS A 69 -26.99 -3.82 1.13
C LYS A 69 -28.02 -4.39 2.07
N PRO A 70 -29.22 -4.76 1.60
CA PRO A 70 -30.15 -5.52 2.40
C PRO A 70 -29.51 -6.87 2.76
N PHE A 71 -29.70 -7.26 4.00
CA PHE A 71 -29.26 -8.55 4.51
C PHE A 71 -30.48 -9.27 5.09
N THR A 72 -30.83 -10.39 4.50
CA THR A 72 -31.94 -11.23 4.99
C THR A 72 -31.38 -12.27 5.96
N ARG A 73 -31.72 -12.16 7.22
CA ARG A 73 -31.52 -13.21 8.20
C ARG A 73 -32.89 -13.89 8.43
N VAL A 74 -32.89 -15.16 8.75
CA VAL A 74 -34.14 -15.91 8.98
C VAL A 74 -35.08 -15.14 9.89
N GLY A 75 -36.21 -14.66 9.35
CA GLY A 75 -37.24 -13.93 10.08
C GLY A 75 -37.10 -12.40 10.19
N SER A 76 -36.01 -11.78 9.67
CA SER A 76 -35.90 -10.33 9.64
C SER A 76 -35.08 -9.83 8.45
N VAL A 77 -35.49 -8.70 7.85
CA VAL A 77 -34.71 -7.98 6.84
C VAL A 77 -33.99 -6.85 7.56
N THR A 78 -32.66 -6.93 7.62
CA THR A 78 -31.81 -5.83 8.08
C THR A 78 -31.01 -5.29 6.89
N SER A 79 -30.68 -4.02 6.91
CA SER A 79 -29.81 -3.46 5.89
C SER A 79 -28.46 -3.05 6.50
N ASN A 80 -27.39 -3.33 5.77
CA ASN A 80 -26.05 -2.89 6.11
C ASN A 80 -25.68 -1.68 5.24
N CYS A 81 -25.29 -0.60 5.86
CA CYS A 81 -24.85 0.62 5.19
C CYS A 81 -23.33 0.75 5.29
N PHE A 82 -22.67 0.86 4.16
CA PHE A 82 -21.22 1.04 4.07
C PHE A 82 -20.88 2.35 3.38
N LEU A 83 -19.97 3.08 3.98
CA LEU A 83 -19.48 4.36 3.48
C LEU A 83 -17.97 4.27 3.24
N GLN A 84 -17.51 4.79 2.10
CA GLN A 84 -16.10 4.86 1.76
C GLN A 84 -15.74 6.25 1.27
N PHE A 85 -14.64 6.81 1.77
CA PHE A 85 -14.06 8.06 1.28
C PHE A 85 -12.57 8.16 1.60
N SER A 86 -11.87 9.05 0.87
CA SER A 86 -10.48 9.42 1.15
C SER A 86 -10.46 10.75 1.91
N ILE A 87 -9.87 10.75 3.10
CA ILE A 87 -9.80 11.95 3.95
C ILE A 87 -9.05 13.08 3.24
N PRO A 88 -7.84 12.88 2.65
CA PRO A 88 -7.14 13.95 1.95
C PRO A 88 -7.91 14.52 0.76
N LYS A 89 -8.58 13.67 -0.04
CA LYS A 89 -9.36 14.13 -1.20
C LYS A 89 -10.53 15.00 -0.79
N VAL A 90 -11.29 14.57 0.21
CA VAL A 90 -12.41 15.35 0.72
C VAL A 90 -11.93 16.66 1.34
N TYR A 91 -10.84 16.62 2.11
CA TYR A 91 -10.28 17.80 2.76
C TYR A 91 -9.79 18.85 1.76
N SER A 92 -9.11 18.41 0.69
CA SER A 92 -8.58 19.30 -0.35
C SER A 92 -9.61 19.71 -1.39
N GLY A 93 -10.75 19.01 -1.46
CA GLY A 93 -11.73 19.19 -2.55
C GLY A 93 -11.20 18.80 -3.93
N SER A 94 -10.19 17.96 -3.99
CA SER A 94 -9.51 17.56 -5.24
C SER A 94 -9.34 16.05 -5.35
N GLU A 95 -9.06 15.56 -6.56
CA GLU A 95 -8.76 14.14 -6.80
C GLU A 95 -7.39 13.68 -6.24
N ASN A 96 -6.63 14.61 -5.69
CA ASN A 96 -5.30 14.35 -5.20
C ASN A 96 -5.34 14.07 -3.67
N ASN A 97 -4.60 13.06 -3.26
CA ASN A 97 -4.44 12.66 -1.86
C ASN A 97 -2.97 12.72 -1.41
N PHE A 98 -2.21 13.68 -1.93
CA PHE A 98 -0.78 13.81 -1.63
C PHE A 98 -0.52 14.26 -0.19
N TYR A 99 -1.26 15.24 0.28
CA TYR A 99 -1.01 15.87 1.58
C TYR A 99 -1.61 15.10 2.75
N SER A 100 -0.89 15.13 3.86
CA SER A 100 -1.36 14.59 5.14
C SER A 100 -2.39 15.52 5.77
N VAL A 101 -3.44 14.93 6.35
CA VAL A 101 -4.48 15.66 7.08
C VAL A 101 -4.36 15.32 8.56
N GLY A 102 -4.23 16.34 9.41
CA GLY A 102 -4.20 16.18 10.86
C GLY A 102 -5.55 15.82 11.46
N GLU A 103 -5.58 15.59 12.78
CA GLU A 103 -6.77 15.16 13.50
C GLU A 103 -7.95 16.12 13.32
N GLY A 104 -7.75 17.42 13.56
CA GLY A 104 -8.81 18.44 13.40
C GLY A 104 -9.34 18.52 11.97
N GLY A 105 -8.47 18.41 10.96
CA GLY A 105 -8.88 18.34 9.55
C GLY A 105 -9.66 17.06 9.26
N SER A 106 -9.24 15.93 9.82
CA SER A 106 -9.97 14.66 9.68
C SER A 106 -11.37 14.75 10.32
N GLN A 107 -11.50 15.34 11.50
CA GLN A 107 -12.82 15.58 12.12
C GLN A 107 -13.71 16.46 11.23
N ALA A 108 -13.15 17.52 10.64
CA ALA A 108 -13.89 18.39 9.72
C ALA A 108 -14.39 17.62 8.49
N VAL A 109 -13.57 16.70 7.96
CA VAL A 109 -13.96 15.82 6.84
C VAL A 109 -15.15 14.94 7.22
N PHE A 110 -15.14 14.28 8.40
CA PHE A 110 -16.26 13.45 8.85
C PHE A 110 -17.55 14.26 8.96
N LYS A 111 -17.49 15.46 9.56
CA LYS A 111 -18.63 16.37 9.63
C LYS A 111 -19.13 16.83 8.25
N THR A 112 -18.22 17.06 7.31
CA THR A 112 -18.59 17.41 5.93
C THR A 112 -19.33 16.27 5.26
N ILE A 113 -18.81 15.04 5.36
CA ILE A 113 -19.44 13.84 4.80
C ILE A 113 -20.83 13.62 5.43
N GLU A 114 -20.96 13.74 6.74
CA GLU A 114 -22.24 13.61 7.44
C GLU A 114 -23.27 14.63 6.92
N LYS A 115 -22.86 15.89 6.77
CA LYS A 115 -23.71 16.94 6.20
C LYS A 115 -24.13 16.64 4.75
N GLU A 116 -23.22 16.12 3.93
CA GLU A 116 -23.54 15.76 2.53
C GLU A 116 -24.47 14.52 2.48
N LEU A 117 -24.28 13.54 3.36
CA LEU A 117 -25.21 12.43 3.49
C LEU A 117 -26.63 12.92 3.84
N TRP A 118 -26.76 13.89 4.75
CA TRP A 118 -28.03 14.49 5.10
C TRP A 118 -28.69 15.19 3.91
N LYS A 119 -27.93 15.92 3.11
CA LYS A 119 -28.46 16.54 1.87
C LYS A 119 -28.95 15.49 0.85
N CYS A 120 -28.31 14.32 0.84
CA CYS A 120 -28.72 13.20 0.02
C CYS A 120 -29.86 12.38 0.65
N GLY A 121 -30.45 12.82 1.77
CA GLY A 121 -31.54 12.16 2.47
C GLY A 121 -31.10 10.95 3.31
N VAL A 122 -29.83 10.80 3.61
CA VAL A 122 -29.30 9.75 4.49
C VAL A 122 -28.92 10.38 5.82
N HIS A 123 -29.71 10.12 6.85
CA HIS A 123 -29.52 10.66 8.21
C HIS A 123 -28.78 9.65 9.08
N THR A 124 -27.62 10.05 9.60
CA THR A 124 -26.79 9.23 10.47
C THR A 124 -25.90 10.09 11.35
N ASP A 125 -25.44 9.54 12.46
CA ASP A 125 -24.32 10.05 13.26
C ASP A 125 -23.09 9.18 12.98
N LEU A 126 -22.11 9.74 12.28
CA LEU A 126 -20.89 9.00 11.94
C LEU A 126 -20.03 8.67 13.15
N ASN A 127 -20.21 9.29 14.32
CA ASN A 127 -19.47 8.90 15.54
C ASN A 127 -19.76 7.45 15.93
N ASN A 128 -20.97 6.95 15.64
CA ASN A 128 -21.39 5.59 15.93
C ASN A 128 -20.96 4.59 14.85
N ALA A 129 -20.39 5.07 13.73
CA ALA A 129 -19.94 4.20 12.66
C ALA A 129 -18.67 3.42 13.05
N GLU A 130 -18.54 2.23 12.50
CA GLU A 130 -17.41 1.33 12.76
C GLU A 130 -16.51 1.18 11.54
N PHE A 131 -15.20 1.25 11.75
CA PHE A 131 -14.22 1.01 10.71
C PHE A 131 -14.25 -0.47 10.28
N THR A 132 -14.45 -0.70 9.01
CA THR A 132 -14.27 -2.01 8.37
C THR A 132 -12.96 -2.09 7.60
N ARG A 133 -12.39 -0.93 7.22
CA ARG A 133 -11.06 -0.80 6.63
C ARG A 133 -10.50 0.57 6.98
N VAL A 134 -9.19 0.60 7.23
CA VAL A 134 -8.43 1.84 7.43
C VAL A 134 -7.15 1.74 6.61
N ASP A 135 -6.94 2.68 5.72
CA ASP A 135 -5.70 2.86 4.99
C ASP A 135 -4.94 4.05 5.58
N THR A 136 -3.69 3.83 5.90
CA THR A 136 -2.82 4.87 6.44
C THR A 136 -1.64 5.05 5.53
N PHE A 137 -1.07 6.26 5.44
CA PHE A 137 0.07 6.52 4.60
C PHE A 137 1.07 7.50 5.19
N LYS A 138 2.28 7.47 4.63
CA LYS A 138 3.30 8.51 4.75
C LYS A 138 3.95 8.70 3.40
N ASN A 139 4.04 9.95 2.95
CA ASN A 139 4.92 10.33 1.85
C ASN A 139 6.26 10.73 2.43
N ILE A 140 7.32 10.31 1.78
CA ILE A 140 8.68 10.76 2.05
C ILE A 140 9.28 11.30 0.75
N GLU A 141 10.21 12.22 0.86
CA GLU A 141 11.05 12.65 -0.25
C GLU A 141 12.35 11.86 -0.19
N PRO A 142 12.55 10.86 -1.07
CA PRO A 142 13.75 10.06 -1.11
C PRO A 142 14.90 10.86 -1.72
N GLU A 143 16.14 10.52 -1.35
CA GLU A 143 17.32 11.18 -1.92
C GLU A 143 17.72 10.58 -3.27
N GLU A 144 17.30 9.35 -3.54
CA GLU A 144 17.53 8.63 -4.79
C GLU A 144 16.21 8.27 -5.48
N GLU A 145 16.27 7.86 -6.73
CA GLU A 145 15.09 7.38 -7.45
C GLU A 145 14.50 6.12 -6.83
N PHE A 146 13.20 5.92 -7.00
CA PHE A 146 12.45 4.77 -6.47
C PHE A 146 13.12 3.43 -6.79
N SER A 147 13.66 3.27 -7.99
CA SER A 147 14.35 2.07 -8.45
C SER A 147 15.55 1.67 -7.59
N SER A 148 16.25 2.66 -6.99
CA SER A 148 17.39 2.41 -6.10
C SER A 148 16.99 1.73 -4.79
N TYR A 149 15.75 1.93 -4.32
CA TYR A 149 15.21 1.32 -3.10
C TYR A 149 14.47 0.00 -3.34
N ALA A 150 14.15 -0.32 -4.59
CA ALA A 150 13.35 -1.51 -4.93
C ALA A 150 13.87 -2.83 -4.29
N PRO A 151 15.21 -3.08 -4.21
CA PRO A 151 15.73 -4.29 -3.56
C PRO A 151 15.37 -4.39 -2.07
N LEU A 152 15.21 -3.25 -1.37
CA LEU A 152 14.87 -3.22 0.04
C LEU A 152 13.42 -3.68 0.31
N PHE A 153 12.54 -3.53 -0.67
CA PHE A 153 11.14 -3.93 -0.49
C PHE A 153 10.97 -5.46 -0.48
N GLY A 154 11.93 -6.22 -1.02
CA GLY A 154 12.03 -7.67 -0.85
C GLY A 154 12.25 -8.11 0.60
N LEU A 155 12.66 -7.19 1.49
CA LEU A 155 12.81 -7.45 2.94
C LEU A 155 11.48 -7.36 3.69
N LEU A 156 10.41 -6.84 3.07
CA LEU A 156 9.09 -6.76 3.69
C LEU A 156 8.60 -8.14 4.11
N LYS A 157 8.21 -8.25 5.39
CA LYS A 157 7.73 -9.51 5.98
C LYS A 157 6.28 -9.39 6.42
N MET A 158 5.50 -10.38 6.04
CA MET A 158 4.13 -10.56 6.50
C MET A 158 3.79 -12.04 6.56
N ARG A 159 3.18 -12.48 7.66
CA ARG A 159 2.73 -13.86 7.78
C ARG A 159 1.69 -14.17 6.70
N ARG A 160 1.93 -15.21 5.90
CA ARG A 160 1.07 -15.65 4.78
C ARG A 160 0.83 -14.53 3.76
N GLY A 161 1.81 -13.65 3.59
CA GLY A 161 1.78 -12.61 2.56
C GLY A 161 2.15 -13.18 1.20
N ALA A 162 1.56 -12.61 0.16
CA ALA A 162 2.01 -12.75 -1.22
C ALA A 162 2.46 -11.38 -1.71
N ASP A 163 3.62 -11.33 -2.32
CA ASP A 163 4.21 -10.12 -2.86
C ASP A 163 3.97 -9.99 -4.37
N THR A 164 3.99 -8.76 -4.84
CA THR A 164 3.94 -8.41 -6.25
C THR A 164 4.77 -7.15 -6.45
N ALA A 165 5.81 -7.25 -7.25
CA ALA A 165 6.61 -6.11 -7.65
C ALA A 165 6.08 -5.54 -8.98
N TYR A 166 6.05 -4.22 -9.07
CA TYR A 166 5.73 -3.45 -10.28
C TYR A 166 6.90 -2.51 -10.58
N PRO A 167 7.05 -1.99 -11.80
CA PRO A 167 8.12 -1.03 -12.11
C PRO A 167 8.15 0.18 -11.18
N GLU A 168 6.98 0.64 -10.74
CA GLU A 168 6.81 1.86 -9.94
C GLU A 168 6.26 1.56 -8.53
N GLY A 169 6.27 0.28 -8.08
CA GLY A 169 5.68 -0.07 -6.80
C GLY A 169 5.91 -1.49 -6.35
N PHE A 170 5.68 -1.71 -5.06
CA PHE A 170 5.72 -3.00 -4.41
C PHE A 170 4.48 -3.19 -3.54
N LEU A 171 3.86 -4.35 -3.62
CA LEU A 171 2.69 -4.73 -2.84
C LEU A 171 2.94 -6.06 -2.14
N LEU A 172 2.88 -6.08 -0.82
CA LEU A 172 2.81 -7.29 0.00
C LEU A 172 1.43 -7.37 0.64
N LYS A 173 0.67 -8.44 0.39
CA LYS A 173 -0.72 -8.56 0.83
C LYS A 173 -1.08 -9.93 1.37
N ASN A 174 -2.02 -9.95 2.29
CA ASN A 174 -2.82 -11.11 2.66
C ASN A 174 -4.30 -10.69 2.79
N THR A 175 -5.16 -11.58 3.29
CA THR A 175 -6.61 -11.30 3.43
C THR A 175 -6.94 -10.25 4.49
N GLN A 176 -6.00 -9.90 5.37
CA GLN A 176 -6.23 -9.03 6.51
C GLN A 176 -5.55 -7.66 6.39
N GLN A 177 -4.42 -7.58 5.70
CA GLN A 177 -3.64 -6.34 5.57
C GLN A 177 -2.80 -6.31 4.30
N GLN A 178 -2.40 -5.11 3.91
CA GLN A 178 -1.54 -4.87 2.76
C GLN A 178 -0.50 -3.79 3.12
N PHE A 179 0.74 -4.00 2.68
CA PHE A 179 1.78 -2.99 2.62
C PHE A 179 2.03 -2.62 1.17
N CYS A 180 1.93 -1.34 0.85
CA CYS A 180 2.21 -0.81 -0.48
C CYS A 180 3.32 0.23 -0.38
N VAL A 181 4.31 0.13 -1.25
CA VAL A 181 5.32 1.18 -1.44
C VAL A 181 5.37 1.50 -2.92
N TYR A 182 5.29 2.76 -3.28
CA TYR A 182 5.30 3.15 -4.69
C TYR A 182 5.76 4.58 -4.90
N ASP A 183 6.23 4.85 -6.14
CA ASP A 183 6.52 6.20 -6.60
C ASP A 183 5.21 6.98 -6.75
N LYS A 184 5.00 7.93 -5.83
CA LYS A 184 3.77 8.73 -5.78
C LYS A 184 3.70 9.74 -6.91
N ILE A 185 4.82 10.25 -7.37
CA ILE A 185 4.86 11.21 -8.48
C ILE A 185 4.55 10.50 -9.81
N ALA A 186 5.13 9.31 -10.04
CA ALA A 186 4.81 8.49 -11.21
C ALA A 186 3.31 8.11 -11.21
N GLU A 187 2.77 7.68 -10.08
CA GLU A 187 1.33 7.35 -9.94
C GLU A 187 0.43 8.55 -10.27
N MET A 188 0.79 9.75 -9.82
CA MET A 188 0.03 10.97 -10.12
C MET A 188 0.12 11.35 -11.59
N LYS A 189 1.30 11.24 -12.22
CA LYS A 189 1.48 11.47 -13.68
C LYS A 189 0.64 10.49 -14.50
N ASN A 190 0.61 9.21 -14.13
CA ASN A 190 -0.20 8.18 -14.79
C ASN A 190 -1.71 8.51 -14.71
N LYS A 191 -2.13 9.17 -13.64
CA LYS A 191 -3.51 9.68 -13.47
C LYS A 191 -3.75 11.04 -14.09
N LYS A 192 -2.77 11.60 -14.83
CA LYS A 192 -2.84 12.93 -15.47
C LYS A 192 -3.07 14.08 -14.48
N VAL A 193 -2.60 13.92 -13.25
CA VAL A 193 -2.60 15.01 -12.25
C VAL A 193 -1.39 15.91 -12.54
N ASP A 194 -1.60 17.22 -12.49
CA ASP A 194 -0.48 18.17 -12.57
C ASP A 194 0.42 18.03 -11.35
N VAL A 195 1.69 17.72 -11.59
CA VAL A 195 2.69 17.50 -10.54
C VAL A 195 3.68 18.66 -10.37
N SER A 196 3.48 19.77 -11.06
CA SER A 196 4.40 20.92 -11.06
C SER A 196 4.61 21.56 -9.67
N HIS A 197 3.64 21.39 -8.78
CA HIS A 197 3.63 21.95 -7.42
C HIS A 197 4.09 20.95 -6.34
N PHE A 198 4.52 19.76 -6.73
CA PHE A 198 4.96 18.71 -5.80
C PHE A 198 6.48 18.52 -5.87
N PRO A 199 7.11 17.87 -4.89
CA PRO A 199 8.52 17.49 -4.96
C PRO A 199 8.81 16.71 -6.25
N ALA A 200 10.04 16.82 -6.75
CA ALA A 200 10.47 16.09 -7.95
C ALA A 200 10.32 14.58 -7.79
N GLN A 201 10.52 14.10 -6.56
CA GLN A 201 10.40 12.69 -6.17
C GLN A 201 9.58 12.58 -4.88
N ALA A 202 8.70 11.60 -4.82
CA ALA A 202 7.99 11.24 -3.60
C ALA A 202 7.67 9.74 -3.59
N MET A 203 8.01 9.10 -2.48
CA MET A 203 7.70 7.70 -2.25
C MET A 203 6.59 7.60 -1.20
N ARG A 204 5.55 6.83 -1.50
CA ARG A 204 4.45 6.60 -0.55
C ARG A 204 4.57 5.23 0.10
N PHE A 205 4.54 5.25 1.42
CA PHE A 205 4.42 4.07 2.28
C PHE A 205 2.97 3.99 2.77
N GLU A 206 2.25 2.97 2.36
CA GLU A 206 0.83 2.78 2.67
C GLU A 206 0.60 1.45 3.36
N HIS A 207 -0.11 1.45 4.49
CA HIS A 207 -0.53 0.25 5.20
C HIS A 207 -2.06 0.23 5.29
N ARG A 208 -2.66 -0.86 4.81
CA ARG A 208 -4.11 -1.05 4.74
C ARG A 208 -4.54 -2.17 5.66
N LEU A 209 -5.43 -1.86 6.60
CA LEU A 209 -6.11 -2.81 7.46
C LEU A 209 -7.43 -3.19 6.79
N MET A 210 -7.54 -4.39 6.23
CA MET A 210 -8.56 -4.76 5.24
C MET A 210 -9.89 -5.23 5.83
N ASN A 211 -9.98 -5.41 7.15
CA ASN A 211 -11.20 -5.85 7.81
C ASN A 211 -11.26 -5.40 9.28
N LYS A 212 -12.48 -5.35 9.83
CA LYS A 212 -12.75 -4.90 11.20
C LYS A 212 -11.95 -5.66 12.27
N PRO A 213 -11.83 -7.02 12.26
CA PRO A 213 -10.99 -7.73 13.21
C PRO A 213 -9.54 -7.26 13.21
N LYS A 214 -8.98 -6.99 12.01
CA LYS A 214 -7.59 -6.51 11.90
C LYS A 214 -7.45 -5.07 12.36
N VAL A 215 -8.42 -4.20 12.06
CA VAL A 215 -8.48 -2.83 12.60
C VAL A 215 -8.46 -2.88 14.12
N LYS A 216 -9.35 -3.65 14.74
CA LYS A 216 -9.41 -3.81 16.21
C LYS A 216 -8.10 -4.37 16.78
N SER A 217 -7.52 -5.37 16.14
CA SER A 217 -6.27 -6.00 16.60
C SER A 217 -5.08 -5.04 16.61
N ILE A 218 -4.99 -4.14 15.62
CA ILE A 218 -3.86 -3.21 15.48
C ILE A 218 -4.11 -1.91 16.24
N LEU A 219 -5.30 -1.33 16.12
CA LEU A 219 -5.61 -0.01 16.68
C LEU A 219 -6.20 -0.06 18.10
N GLY A 220 -6.75 -1.21 18.51
CA GLY A 220 -7.41 -1.38 19.80
C GLY A 220 -8.87 -0.96 19.80
N PHE A 221 -9.34 -0.25 18.79
CA PHE A 221 -10.69 0.29 18.67
C PHE A 221 -11.26 0.06 17.25
N THR A 222 -12.55 0.32 17.06
CA THR A 222 -13.20 0.26 15.75
C THR A 222 -14.20 1.39 15.51
N SER A 223 -14.54 2.20 16.49
CA SER A 223 -15.51 3.29 16.29
C SER A 223 -14.84 4.59 15.84
N VAL A 224 -15.59 5.42 15.13
CA VAL A 224 -15.17 6.78 14.77
C VAL A 224 -15.05 7.64 16.03
N HIS A 225 -15.94 7.43 17.01
CA HIS A 225 -15.86 8.08 18.31
C HIS A 225 -14.51 7.85 18.99
N ASP A 226 -14.07 6.59 19.08
CA ASP A 226 -12.78 6.25 19.72
C ASP A 226 -11.59 6.86 18.96
N LEU A 227 -11.65 6.93 17.63
CA LEU A 227 -10.63 7.60 16.84
C LEU A 227 -10.39 9.04 17.31
N PHE A 228 -11.47 9.81 17.48
CA PHE A 228 -11.40 11.23 17.85
C PHE A 228 -11.39 11.48 19.37
N SER A 229 -11.52 10.44 20.17
CA SER A 229 -11.35 10.47 21.64
C SER A 229 -9.94 10.06 22.07
N GLY A 230 -8.91 10.37 21.27
CA GLY A 230 -7.52 10.06 21.55
C GLY A 230 -6.93 8.90 20.75
N GLY A 231 -7.74 8.25 19.91
CA GLY A 231 -7.27 7.14 19.06
C GLY A 231 -6.37 7.58 17.90
N TYR A 232 -6.39 8.86 17.52
CA TYR A 232 -5.64 9.36 16.36
C TYR A 232 -4.12 9.20 16.54
N GLU A 233 -3.59 9.50 17.71
CA GLU A 233 -2.18 9.28 18.03
C GLU A 233 -1.83 7.78 18.09
N THR A 234 -2.78 6.95 18.51
CA THR A 234 -2.62 5.48 18.46
C THR A 234 -2.46 5.00 17.02
N VAL A 235 -3.24 5.53 16.07
CA VAL A 235 -3.10 5.19 14.64
C VAL A 235 -1.69 5.51 14.16
N LYS A 236 -1.17 6.71 14.42
CA LYS A 236 0.19 7.11 14.03
C LYS A 236 1.25 6.17 14.61
N LYS A 237 1.18 5.92 15.93
CA LYS A 237 2.12 5.04 16.63
C LYS A 237 2.09 3.62 16.09
N GLN A 238 0.91 3.06 15.90
CA GLN A 238 0.75 1.69 15.40
C GLN A 238 1.22 1.56 13.94
N GLN A 239 0.98 2.55 13.11
CA GLN A 239 1.47 2.56 11.74
C GLN A 239 3.01 2.51 11.71
N VAL A 240 3.69 3.34 12.52
CA VAL A 240 5.16 3.30 12.64
C VAL A 240 5.63 1.92 13.11
N ASN A 241 4.97 1.34 14.13
CA ASN A 241 5.32 0.03 14.64
C ASN A 241 5.15 -1.08 13.57
N GLN A 242 4.10 -1.01 12.75
CA GLN A 242 3.90 -1.99 11.68
C GLN A 242 5.04 -1.93 10.64
N TRP A 243 5.48 -0.73 10.24
CA TRP A 243 6.62 -0.57 9.33
C TRP A 243 7.94 -1.01 9.97
N LYS A 244 8.19 -0.65 11.24
CA LYS A 244 9.37 -1.12 11.98
C LYS A 244 9.44 -2.65 12.01
N ASN A 245 8.36 -3.31 12.30
CA ASN A 245 8.32 -4.76 12.43
C ASN A 245 8.33 -5.50 11.08
N SER A 246 7.85 -4.86 10.01
CA SER A 246 7.70 -5.51 8.70
C SER A 246 8.88 -5.28 7.77
N LEU A 247 9.43 -4.06 7.72
CA LEU A 247 10.52 -3.69 6.82
C LEU A 247 11.81 -3.39 7.58
N PHE A 248 11.70 -2.64 8.69
CA PHE A 248 12.87 -2.09 9.38
C PHE A 248 13.30 -2.89 10.62
N SER A 249 13.04 -4.20 10.61
CA SER A 249 13.47 -5.12 11.68
C SER A 249 14.92 -5.58 11.57
N HIS A 250 15.56 -5.32 10.43
CA HIS A 250 16.94 -5.71 10.16
C HIS A 250 17.95 -4.61 10.55
N THR A 251 19.19 -5.02 10.82
CA THR A 251 20.33 -4.09 10.86
C THR A 251 20.85 -3.81 9.44
N PRO A 252 21.57 -2.70 9.20
CA PRO A 252 22.19 -2.46 7.90
C PRO A 252 23.13 -3.58 7.44
N GLU A 253 23.86 -4.17 8.38
CA GLU A 253 24.77 -5.30 8.12
C GLU A 253 24.00 -6.55 7.66
N GLU A 254 22.88 -6.86 8.32
CA GLU A 254 22.00 -7.97 7.91
C GLU A 254 21.41 -7.72 6.51
N VAL A 255 21.05 -6.48 6.19
CA VAL A 255 20.54 -6.11 4.86
C VAL A 255 21.59 -6.41 3.77
N ILE A 256 22.85 -6.08 4.01
CA ILE A 256 23.95 -6.38 3.09
C ILE A 256 24.14 -7.90 2.99
N HIS A 257 24.14 -8.62 4.10
CA HIS A 257 24.31 -10.09 4.11
C HIS A 257 23.15 -10.84 3.46
N ILE A 258 21.92 -10.39 3.66
CA ILE A 258 20.74 -10.99 2.99
C ILE A 258 20.87 -10.83 1.47
N GLY A 259 21.29 -9.65 1.00
CA GLY A 259 21.55 -9.40 -0.41
C GLY A 259 22.65 -10.34 -0.96
N ALA A 260 23.74 -10.53 -0.22
CA ALA A 260 24.83 -11.44 -0.60
C ALA A 260 24.39 -12.91 -0.63
N GLY A 261 23.62 -13.37 0.35
CA GLY A 261 23.10 -14.73 0.42
C GLY A 261 22.16 -15.09 -0.74
N GLN A 262 21.26 -14.17 -1.10
CA GLN A 262 20.40 -14.36 -2.27
C GLN A 262 21.20 -14.40 -3.56
N LEU A 263 22.17 -13.51 -3.71
CA LEU A 263 23.06 -13.50 -4.87
C LEU A 263 23.87 -14.79 -5.00
N GLN A 264 24.37 -15.35 -3.87
CA GLN A 264 25.05 -16.63 -3.84
C GLN A 264 24.16 -17.79 -4.28
N ALA A 265 22.89 -17.82 -3.83
CA ALA A 265 21.92 -18.84 -4.25
C ALA A 265 21.68 -18.80 -5.77
N GLU A 266 21.56 -17.61 -6.34
CA GLU A 266 21.38 -17.43 -7.78
C GLU A 266 22.66 -17.80 -8.56
N MET A 267 23.83 -17.43 -8.05
CA MET A 267 25.10 -17.86 -8.62
C MET A 267 25.24 -19.40 -8.65
N GLN A 268 24.75 -20.09 -7.61
CA GLN A 268 24.78 -21.55 -7.56
C GLN A 268 23.95 -22.17 -8.69
N ILE A 269 22.77 -21.62 -8.99
CA ILE A 269 21.92 -22.08 -10.10
C ILE A 269 22.67 -21.99 -11.45
N PHE A 270 23.40 -20.89 -11.67
CA PHE A 270 24.22 -20.75 -12.89
C PHE A 270 25.43 -21.68 -12.90
N LYS A 271 26.07 -21.89 -11.76
CA LYS A 271 27.20 -22.83 -11.63
C LYS A 271 26.77 -24.26 -11.96
N ASP A 272 25.63 -24.70 -11.46
CA ASP A 272 25.09 -26.03 -11.73
C ASP A 272 24.70 -26.22 -13.21
N ARG A 273 24.24 -25.14 -13.86
CA ARG A 273 23.81 -25.18 -15.26
C ARG A 273 24.92 -25.06 -16.30
N TYR A 274 25.94 -24.23 -16.03
CA TYR A 274 26.91 -23.79 -17.04
C TYR A 274 28.37 -24.17 -16.74
N ASP A 275 28.64 -24.87 -15.66
CA ASP A 275 29.97 -25.34 -15.23
C ASP A 275 31.06 -24.27 -15.38
N LYS A 276 32.03 -24.47 -16.30
CA LYS A 276 33.22 -23.61 -16.45
C LYS A 276 32.94 -22.16 -16.86
N LYS A 277 31.79 -21.89 -17.50
CA LYS A 277 31.39 -20.54 -17.96
C LYS A 277 30.23 -19.93 -17.17
N TRP A 278 29.88 -20.51 -16.02
CA TRP A 278 28.73 -20.11 -15.23
C TRP A 278 28.73 -18.63 -14.89
N PHE A 279 29.87 -18.06 -14.51
CA PHE A 279 29.96 -16.66 -14.10
C PHE A 279 29.79 -15.69 -15.27
N GLU A 280 30.35 -16.04 -16.44
CA GLU A 280 30.13 -15.23 -17.64
C GLU A 280 28.67 -15.20 -18.06
N TRP A 281 27.98 -16.34 -17.99
CA TRP A 281 26.54 -16.42 -18.26
C TRP A 281 25.71 -15.73 -17.21
N PHE A 282 26.09 -15.83 -15.94
CA PHE A 282 25.44 -15.12 -14.85
C PHE A 282 25.52 -13.60 -15.07
N LEU A 283 26.71 -13.06 -15.35
CA LEU A 283 26.89 -11.63 -15.65
C LEU A 283 26.08 -11.18 -16.87
N LYS A 284 26.10 -11.98 -17.95
CA LYS A 284 25.34 -11.67 -19.17
C LYS A 284 23.83 -11.66 -18.92
N SER A 285 23.32 -12.60 -18.14
CA SER A 285 21.88 -12.76 -17.90
C SER A 285 21.32 -11.69 -16.98
N TYR A 286 22.05 -11.31 -15.95
CA TYR A 286 21.62 -10.28 -15.00
C TYR A 286 22.07 -8.88 -15.42
N GLY A 287 23.00 -8.80 -16.37
CA GLY A 287 23.63 -7.53 -16.74
C GLY A 287 24.48 -6.96 -15.61
N ALA A 288 25.73 -6.60 -15.92
CA ALA A 288 26.64 -6.02 -14.94
C ALA A 288 26.07 -4.80 -14.23
N TYR A 289 25.29 -4.03 -14.98
CA TYR A 289 24.60 -2.85 -14.50
C TYR A 289 23.57 -3.18 -13.41
N HIS A 290 22.77 -4.22 -13.60
CA HIS A 290 21.74 -4.61 -12.62
C HIS A 290 22.34 -5.11 -11.30
N LEU A 291 23.37 -5.95 -11.40
CA LEU A 291 24.11 -6.44 -10.22
C LEU A 291 24.73 -5.32 -9.40
N ALA A 292 25.34 -4.36 -10.07
CA ALA A 292 25.96 -3.23 -9.40
C ALA A 292 24.94 -2.26 -8.79
N GLN A 293 23.77 -2.10 -9.40
CA GLN A 293 22.65 -1.35 -8.81
C GLN A 293 22.03 -2.06 -7.61
N VAL A 294 21.85 -3.38 -7.69
CA VAL A 294 21.14 -4.16 -6.66
C VAL A 294 22.01 -4.44 -5.44
N ALA A 295 23.24 -4.86 -5.64
CA ALA A 295 24.09 -5.33 -4.55
C ALA A 295 25.27 -4.41 -4.22
N GLY A 296 25.69 -3.55 -5.15
CA GLY A 296 26.98 -2.85 -5.05
C GLY A 296 28.15 -3.76 -5.36
N ILE A 297 29.21 -3.17 -5.94
CA ILE A 297 30.37 -3.94 -6.45
C ILE A 297 31.11 -4.69 -5.35
N GLU A 298 31.27 -4.07 -4.18
CA GLU A 298 31.99 -4.67 -3.06
C GLU A 298 31.25 -5.89 -2.49
N VAL A 299 29.91 -5.87 -2.48
CA VAL A 299 29.08 -7.01 -2.07
C VAL A 299 29.21 -8.16 -3.08
N VAL A 300 29.28 -7.86 -4.37
CA VAL A 300 29.48 -8.88 -5.42
C VAL A 300 30.86 -9.53 -5.27
N LYS A 301 31.92 -8.75 -5.02
CA LYS A 301 33.27 -9.27 -4.77
C LYS A 301 33.31 -10.16 -3.53
N LEU A 302 32.73 -9.70 -2.42
CA LEU A 302 32.66 -10.46 -1.18
C LEU A 302 31.90 -11.78 -1.35
N ALA A 303 30.77 -11.74 -2.01
CA ALA A 303 29.99 -12.94 -2.33
C ALA A 303 30.79 -13.94 -3.17
N LEU A 304 31.53 -13.43 -4.18
CA LEU A 304 32.38 -14.26 -5.04
C LEU A 304 33.53 -14.90 -4.27
N GLN A 305 34.24 -14.16 -3.42
CA GLN A 305 35.33 -14.67 -2.59
C GLN A 305 34.87 -15.76 -1.63
N ASN A 306 33.70 -15.63 -1.07
CA ASN A 306 33.11 -16.62 -0.17
C ASN A 306 32.56 -17.85 -0.89
N PHE A 307 32.24 -17.74 -2.17
CA PHE A 307 31.56 -18.75 -2.95
C PHE A 307 32.52 -19.64 -3.77
N GLU A 308 33.54 -19.06 -4.39
CA GLU A 308 34.46 -19.79 -5.29
C GLU A 308 35.80 -20.04 -4.59
N PRO A 309 36.17 -21.33 -4.34
CA PRO A 309 37.42 -21.67 -3.66
C PRO A 309 38.66 -21.52 -4.57
N ASP A 310 38.51 -21.47 -5.89
CA ASP A 310 39.60 -21.30 -6.82
C ASP A 310 40.04 -19.83 -6.95
N ARG A 311 41.17 -19.50 -6.32
CA ARG A 311 41.74 -18.16 -6.31
C ARG A 311 41.97 -17.55 -7.70
N MET A 312 42.29 -18.38 -8.70
CA MET A 312 42.51 -17.87 -10.06
C MET A 312 41.19 -17.49 -10.75
N LYS A 313 40.11 -18.22 -10.45
CA LYS A 313 38.79 -17.90 -10.96
C LYS A 313 38.25 -16.63 -10.28
N VAL A 314 38.44 -16.51 -8.95
CA VAL A 314 38.11 -15.30 -8.19
C VAL A 314 38.83 -14.09 -8.79
N TRP A 315 40.16 -14.17 -8.97
CA TRP A 315 40.95 -13.08 -9.51
C TRP A 315 40.48 -12.64 -10.93
N ARG A 316 40.15 -13.60 -11.81
CA ARG A 316 39.65 -13.28 -13.15
C ARG A 316 38.29 -12.61 -13.10
N ALA A 317 37.43 -13.09 -12.22
CA ALA A 317 36.11 -12.51 -12.02
C ALA A 317 36.19 -11.11 -11.38
N GLU A 318 37.06 -10.90 -10.39
CA GLU A 318 37.33 -9.57 -9.80
C GLU A 318 37.83 -8.58 -10.83
N LYS A 319 38.75 -8.98 -11.72
CA LYS A 319 39.19 -8.12 -12.83
C LYS A 319 38.05 -7.74 -13.76
N THR A 320 37.13 -8.67 -14.02
CA THR A 320 35.94 -8.37 -14.81
C THR A 320 35.01 -7.40 -14.06
N ILE A 321 34.83 -7.60 -12.75
CA ILE A 321 34.04 -6.72 -11.88
C ILE A 321 34.66 -5.33 -11.80
N ASP A 322 36.00 -5.23 -11.68
CA ASP A 322 36.70 -3.95 -11.64
C ASP A 322 36.61 -3.18 -12.96
N MET A 323 36.61 -3.89 -14.09
CA MET A 323 36.39 -3.27 -15.40
C MET A 323 34.95 -2.72 -15.47
N LEU A 324 33.96 -3.50 -15.04
CA LEU A 324 32.58 -3.09 -14.99
C LEU A 324 32.35 -1.97 -13.96
N ALA A 325 33.11 -1.98 -12.84
CA ALA A 325 33.10 -0.93 -11.85
C ALA A 325 33.57 0.42 -12.41
N ARG A 326 34.63 0.41 -13.20
CA ARG A 326 35.12 1.64 -13.86
C ARG A 326 34.11 2.19 -14.85
N GLU A 327 33.50 1.33 -15.66
CA GLU A 327 32.40 1.73 -16.53
C GLU A 327 31.24 2.31 -15.73
N LEU A 328 30.91 1.70 -14.60
CA LEU A 328 29.85 2.15 -13.70
C LEU A 328 30.19 3.45 -12.99
N GLU A 329 31.45 3.65 -12.56
CA GLU A 329 31.90 4.92 -11.99
C GLU A 329 31.85 6.05 -13.02
N MET A 330 32.15 5.75 -14.28
CA MET A 330 31.93 6.71 -15.37
C MET A 330 30.43 7.05 -15.52
N PHE A 331 29.54 6.06 -15.40
CA PHE A 331 28.10 6.31 -15.38
C PHE A 331 27.64 7.03 -14.11
N LYS A 332 28.19 6.68 -12.93
CA LYS A 332 27.89 7.33 -11.65
C LYS A 332 28.34 8.80 -11.61
N GLN A 333 29.49 9.14 -12.20
CA GLN A 333 29.94 10.51 -12.34
C GLN A 333 29.00 11.35 -13.21
N VAL A 334 28.32 10.72 -14.17
CA VAL A 334 27.28 11.36 -14.98
C VAL A 334 25.94 11.47 -14.23
N GLU A 335 25.64 10.56 -13.29
CA GLU A 335 24.33 10.48 -12.59
C GLU A 335 24.37 10.89 -11.10
N GLY A 336 25.53 11.10 -10.48
CA GLY A 336 25.64 11.58 -9.09
C GLY A 336 25.24 10.59 -7.98
N ARG A 337 25.17 9.27 -8.26
CA ARG A 337 24.65 8.25 -7.33
C ARG A 337 25.75 7.50 -6.58
N ASN A 338 25.78 7.60 -5.26
CA ASN A 338 26.82 7.01 -4.39
C ASN A 338 26.30 6.33 -3.12
N LYS A 339 25.05 5.79 -3.10
CA LYS A 339 24.52 5.21 -1.86
C LYS A 339 24.48 3.67 -1.90
N THR A 340 24.97 3.05 -0.81
CA THR A 340 24.84 1.60 -0.59
C THR A 340 23.41 1.25 -0.15
N LEU A 341 23.00 -0.02 -0.32
CA LEU A 341 21.71 -0.49 0.20
C LEU A 341 21.53 -0.24 1.69
N GLY A 342 22.62 -0.37 2.48
CA GLY A 342 22.60 -0.06 3.92
C GLY A 342 22.30 1.41 4.19
N THR A 343 22.90 2.33 3.43
CA THR A 343 22.63 3.77 3.54
C THR A 343 21.19 4.10 3.16
N LEU A 344 20.71 3.57 2.04
CA LEU A 344 19.32 3.73 1.60
C LEU A 344 18.32 3.16 2.62
N TYR A 345 18.63 2.02 3.21
CA TYR A 345 17.83 1.43 4.28
C TYR A 345 17.74 2.33 5.51
N MET A 346 18.87 2.89 5.96
CA MET A 346 18.89 3.81 7.10
C MET A 346 18.12 5.09 6.81
N GLU A 347 18.27 5.66 5.61
CA GLU A 347 17.49 6.82 5.17
C GLU A 347 15.99 6.52 5.23
N LEU A 348 15.53 5.41 4.64
CA LEU A 348 14.13 5.03 4.68
C LEU A 348 13.63 4.83 6.11
N LYS A 349 14.44 4.15 6.96
CA LYS A 349 14.09 3.90 8.36
C LYS A 349 13.91 5.20 9.13
N GLU A 350 14.80 6.15 8.95
CA GLU A 350 14.70 7.49 9.54
C GLU A 350 13.45 8.21 9.04
N LYS A 351 13.31 8.36 7.73
CA LYS A 351 12.20 9.12 7.13
C LYS A 351 10.82 8.49 7.38
N VAL A 352 10.73 7.15 7.47
CA VAL A 352 9.45 6.46 7.70
C VAL A 352 9.10 6.35 9.18
N CYS A 353 10.09 6.15 10.07
CA CYS A 353 9.86 5.76 11.44
C CYS A 353 10.11 6.85 12.49
N LEU A 354 10.88 7.90 12.19
CA LEU A 354 11.30 8.87 13.20
C LEU A 354 10.53 10.22 13.16
N ASN A 355 9.66 10.44 12.21
CA ASN A 355 8.84 11.66 12.12
C ASN A 355 7.37 11.28 11.95
#